data_f32fe8ff1324f5466e068ac15149f332
#
_entry.id   f32fe8ff1324f5466e068ac15149f332
#
_cell.length_a   1.000
_cell.length_b   1.000
_cell.length_c   1.000
_cell.angle_alpha   90.00
_cell.angle_beta   90.00
_cell.angle_gamma   90.00
#
_symmetry.space_group_name_H-M   'P 1'
#
loop_
_entity.id
_entity.type
_entity.pdbx_description
1 polymer ?
#
loop_
_entity_poly.entity_id
_entity_poly.type
_entity_poly.pdbx_seq_one_letter_code
_entity_poly.pdbx_strand_id
1 'polypeptide(L)'
;IYMAEDSTNFLKVTAPTRYDGVGFDYKWDMGWMHDTLDYFATPFGERPNAYGKLLFSMHYFYNELYLLALSHDEVVHGKKTIIDKLWGTYAEKCAQLRTLYFYMYMHPGKKLNFMGNELGHFREWDEKRELDWDLLKYPFHDAFQKYFARLSLVYATEPALFDGEYNPDCFEWVASESCTEGVYAWLRKGRGQNLLCIMNTQDHAHKKFPLYLKFPCSAELVLDTEAAEWGGAH
;
A
#
# COMPACT_ATOMS: atom_id res chain seq x y z
N ILE A 1 -16.08 -0.30 -17.44
CA ILE A 1 -15.22 0.50 -16.55
C ILE A 1 -14.09 1.06 -17.39
N TYR A 2 -13.91 2.39 -17.37
CA TYR A 2 -12.84 3.10 -18.05
C TYR A 2 -11.91 3.72 -17.01
N MET A 3 -10.62 3.44 -17.12
CA MET A 3 -9.59 3.94 -16.20
C MET A 3 -8.63 4.82 -16.98
N ALA A 4 -8.31 6.00 -16.45
CA ALA A 4 -7.32 6.91 -17.03
C ALA A 4 -5.95 6.66 -16.40
N GLU A 5 -4.95 6.40 -17.24
CA GLU A 5 -3.56 6.52 -16.88
C GLU A 5 -3.11 7.93 -17.25
N ASP A 6 -3.09 8.82 -16.27
CA ASP A 6 -2.77 10.23 -16.47
C ASP A 6 -1.98 10.75 -15.27
N SER A 7 -0.72 11.14 -15.52
CA SER A 7 0.21 11.69 -14.53
C SER A 7 0.13 13.22 -14.42
N THR A 8 -0.76 13.86 -15.17
CA THR A 8 -0.88 15.31 -15.16
C THR A 8 -1.79 15.81 -14.05
N ASN A 9 -1.75 17.12 -13.79
CA ASN A 9 -2.67 17.80 -12.89
C ASN A 9 -4.00 18.21 -13.55
N PHE A 10 -4.37 17.57 -14.67
CA PHE A 10 -5.66 17.80 -15.32
C PHE A 10 -6.79 17.44 -14.36
N LEU A 11 -7.74 18.37 -14.20
CA LEU A 11 -8.79 18.24 -13.21
C LEU A 11 -10.05 17.58 -13.78
N LYS A 12 -10.86 16.99 -12.89
CA LYS A 12 -12.17 16.40 -13.24
C LYS A 12 -12.07 15.21 -14.21
N VAL A 13 -11.00 14.44 -14.16
CA VAL A 13 -10.85 13.25 -15.01
C VAL A 13 -11.95 12.24 -14.70
N THR A 14 -12.31 12.04 -13.45
CA THR A 14 -13.34 11.10 -13.00
C THR A 14 -14.70 11.75 -12.73
N ALA A 15 -14.81 13.07 -12.86
CA ALA A 15 -16.10 13.72 -12.75
C ALA A 15 -16.99 13.41 -13.96
N PRO A 16 -18.31 13.23 -13.76
CA PRO A 16 -19.25 13.00 -14.85
C PRO A 16 -19.25 14.14 -15.88
N THR A 17 -19.45 13.82 -17.15
CA THR A 17 -19.46 14.79 -18.25
C THR A 17 -20.51 15.89 -18.08
N ARG A 18 -21.64 15.61 -17.40
CA ARG A 18 -22.66 16.61 -17.04
C ARG A 18 -22.19 17.70 -16.06
N TYR A 19 -21.01 17.50 -15.45
CA TYR A 19 -20.35 18.46 -14.55
C TYR A 19 -19.00 18.94 -15.10
N ASP A 20 -18.88 18.97 -16.42
CA ASP A 20 -17.68 19.35 -17.16
C ASP A 20 -16.49 18.44 -16.87
N GLY A 21 -16.73 17.20 -16.50
CA GLY A 21 -15.71 16.18 -16.32
C GLY A 21 -15.44 15.39 -17.59
N VAL A 22 -14.33 14.61 -17.58
CA VAL A 22 -13.98 13.73 -18.70
C VAL A 22 -14.82 12.45 -18.72
N GLY A 23 -15.24 11.97 -17.53
CA GLY A 23 -16.17 10.85 -17.39
C GLY A 23 -15.49 9.47 -17.28
N PHE A 24 -14.22 9.42 -16.90
CA PHE A 24 -13.60 8.15 -16.51
C PHE A 24 -14.16 7.65 -15.17
N ASP A 25 -14.19 6.33 -15.01
CA ASP A 25 -14.62 5.71 -13.75
C ASP A 25 -13.53 5.83 -12.68
N TYR A 26 -12.25 5.73 -13.06
CA TYR A 26 -11.09 5.86 -12.17
C TYR A 26 -9.92 6.54 -12.87
N LYS A 27 -9.04 7.14 -12.05
CA LYS A 27 -7.74 7.67 -12.46
C LYS A 27 -6.63 6.96 -11.68
N TRP A 28 -5.55 6.55 -12.34
CA TRP A 28 -4.38 5.99 -11.65
C TRP A 28 -3.70 7.07 -10.81
N ASP A 29 -3.39 6.71 -9.55
CA ASP A 29 -2.63 7.58 -8.67
C ASP A 29 -1.13 7.37 -8.88
N MET A 30 -0.60 8.02 -9.91
CA MET A 30 0.83 7.97 -10.24
C MET A 30 1.67 8.68 -9.17
N GLY A 31 1.13 9.70 -8.51
CA GLY A 31 1.78 10.41 -7.41
C GLY A 31 2.00 9.50 -6.21
N TRP A 32 0.95 8.80 -5.76
CA TRP A 32 1.06 7.80 -4.71
C TRP A 32 2.08 6.71 -5.04
N MET A 33 2.09 6.22 -6.27
CA MET A 33 3.01 5.17 -6.72
C MET A 33 4.46 5.62 -6.62
N HIS A 34 4.79 6.79 -7.20
CA HIS A 34 6.15 7.33 -7.17
C HIS A 34 6.62 7.61 -5.75
N ASP A 35 5.81 8.31 -4.95
CA ASP A 35 6.16 8.68 -3.58
C ASP A 35 6.34 7.44 -2.68
N THR A 36 5.48 6.43 -2.84
CA THR A 36 5.58 5.17 -2.09
C THR A 36 6.84 4.41 -2.44
N LEU A 37 7.13 4.20 -3.71
CA LEU A 37 8.33 3.47 -4.15
C LEU A 37 9.61 4.21 -3.74
N ASP A 38 9.65 5.52 -3.89
CA ASP A 38 10.77 6.36 -3.45
C ASP A 38 10.99 6.29 -1.93
N TYR A 39 9.90 6.31 -1.16
CA TYR A 39 9.99 6.16 0.29
C TYR A 39 10.62 4.83 0.68
N PHE A 40 10.15 3.72 0.13
CA PHE A 40 10.66 2.39 0.46
C PHE A 40 12.06 2.12 -0.12
N ALA A 41 12.50 2.87 -1.13
CA ALA A 41 13.88 2.87 -1.61
C ALA A 41 14.84 3.68 -0.71
N THR A 42 14.31 4.53 0.16
CA THR A 42 15.09 5.38 1.06
C THR A 42 15.69 4.57 2.21
N PRO A 43 17.00 4.76 2.56
CA PRO A 43 17.62 4.14 3.73
C PRO A 43 16.85 4.42 5.02
N PHE A 44 16.78 3.44 5.93
CA PHE A 44 16.01 3.57 7.18
C PHE A 44 16.34 4.84 7.97
N GLY A 45 17.63 5.19 8.10
CA GLY A 45 18.07 6.39 8.82
C GLY A 45 17.66 7.72 8.17
N GLU A 46 17.27 7.72 6.90
CA GLU A 46 16.85 8.91 6.15
C GLU A 46 15.32 9.06 6.08
N ARG A 47 14.57 7.99 6.36
CA ARG A 47 13.08 7.97 6.33
C ARG A 47 12.41 9.02 7.21
N PRO A 48 12.97 9.39 8.38
CA PRO A 48 12.44 10.51 9.16
C PRO A 48 12.32 11.82 8.37
N ASN A 49 13.17 12.05 7.38
CA ASN A 49 13.13 13.23 6.52
C ASN A 49 12.23 13.04 5.28
N ALA A 50 11.85 11.81 4.98
CA ALA A 50 11.02 11.45 3.81
C ALA A 50 9.56 11.11 4.16
N TYR A 51 9.15 11.24 5.43
CA TYR A 51 7.84 10.82 5.91
C TYR A 51 6.66 11.44 5.14
N GLY A 52 6.85 12.66 4.64
CA GLY A 52 5.84 13.36 3.86
C GLY A 52 5.42 12.63 2.59
N LYS A 53 6.27 11.78 2.01
CA LYS A 53 5.94 11.00 0.82
C LYS A 53 4.77 10.03 1.05
N LEU A 54 4.67 9.40 2.21
CA LEU A 54 3.54 8.52 2.54
C LEU A 54 2.26 9.28 2.90
N LEU A 55 2.37 10.56 3.26
CA LEU A 55 1.21 11.35 3.67
C LEU A 55 0.63 12.18 2.52
N PHE A 56 1.46 12.49 1.52
CA PHE A 56 1.13 13.51 0.52
C PHE A 56 -0.08 13.14 -0.34
N SER A 57 -0.26 11.88 -0.68
CA SER A 57 -1.42 11.41 -1.46
C SER A 57 -2.76 11.80 -0.84
N MET A 58 -2.86 11.78 0.50
CA MET A 58 -4.11 12.11 1.19
C MET A 58 -4.49 13.61 1.10
N HIS A 59 -3.58 14.50 0.71
CA HIS A 59 -3.90 15.91 0.48
C HIS A 59 -4.72 16.14 -0.78
N TYR A 60 -4.63 15.25 -1.77
CA TYR A 60 -5.35 15.38 -3.04
C TYR A 60 -6.27 14.20 -3.34
N PHE A 61 -6.21 13.12 -2.58
CA PHE A 61 -6.87 11.84 -2.86
C PHE A 61 -8.38 12.00 -3.18
N TYR A 62 -9.07 12.90 -2.51
CA TYR A 62 -10.52 13.10 -2.68
C TYR A 62 -10.89 14.02 -3.84
N ASN A 63 -9.92 14.49 -4.63
CA ASN A 63 -10.19 15.28 -5.82
C ASN A 63 -10.64 14.44 -7.02
N GLU A 64 -10.30 13.15 -7.04
CA GLU A 64 -10.62 12.19 -8.09
C GLU A 64 -10.98 10.83 -7.49
N LEU A 65 -11.52 9.92 -8.29
CA LEU A 65 -11.68 8.52 -7.91
C LEU A 65 -10.39 7.76 -8.24
N TYR A 66 -9.44 7.84 -7.34
CA TYR A 66 -8.11 7.27 -7.55
C TYR A 66 -8.06 5.75 -7.41
N LEU A 67 -7.23 5.14 -8.26
CA LEU A 67 -6.82 3.74 -8.24
C LEU A 67 -5.31 3.68 -7.96
N LEU A 68 -4.91 3.00 -6.91
CA LEU A 68 -3.50 2.80 -6.57
C LEU A 68 -2.93 1.72 -7.50
N ALA A 69 -1.95 2.08 -8.32
CA ALA A 69 -1.40 1.21 -9.34
C ALA A 69 0.06 0.83 -9.05
N LEU A 70 0.35 -0.47 -9.05
CA LEU A 70 1.67 -1.05 -9.28
C LEU A 70 1.55 -1.88 -10.55
N SER A 71 1.77 -1.22 -11.69
CA SER A 71 1.52 -1.77 -13.01
C SER A 71 2.74 -2.49 -13.60
N HIS A 72 2.65 -2.90 -14.86
CA HIS A 72 3.78 -3.46 -15.59
C HIS A 72 4.93 -2.46 -15.74
N ASP A 73 4.61 -1.17 -15.86
CA ASP A 73 5.61 -0.13 -16.04
C ASP A 73 6.61 0.00 -14.90
N GLU A 74 6.22 -0.39 -13.68
CA GLU A 74 7.12 -0.39 -12.52
C GLU A 74 8.10 -1.57 -12.51
N VAL A 75 7.90 -2.58 -13.36
CA VAL A 75 8.65 -3.85 -13.28
C VAL A 75 9.28 -4.28 -14.61
N VAL A 76 9.53 -3.34 -15.54
CA VAL A 76 10.10 -3.56 -16.88
C VAL A 76 11.22 -2.60 -17.20
N HIS A 77 11.97 -2.90 -18.27
CA HIS A 77 12.90 -1.98 -18.93
C HIS A 77 14.02 -1.41 -18.04
N GLY A 78 14.58 -2.23 -17.16
CA GLY A 78 15.68 -1.85 -16.27
C GLY A 78 15.23 -1.04 -15.05
N LYS A 79 13.93 -0.99 -14.78
CA LYS A 79 13.37 -0.30 -13.61
C LYS A 79 13.41 -1.13 -12.33
N LYS A 80 13.89 -2.37 -12.37
CA LYS A 80 13.87 -3.39 -11.30
C LYS A 80 12.45 -3.87 -10.98
N THR A 81 12.32 -4.88 -10.14
CA THR A 81 11.03 -5.35 -9.61
C THR A 81 10.64 -4.60 -8.35
N ILE A 82 9.40 -4.76 -7.87
CA ILE A 82 8.94 -4.07 -6.65
C ILE A 82 9.86 -4.39 -5.48
N ILE A 83 10.14 -5.67 -5.20
CA ILE A 83 11.02 -6.05 -4.10
C ILE A 83 12.45 -5.54 -4.29
N ASP A 84 12.97 -5.53 -5.52
CA ASP A 84 14.35 -5.13 -5.76
C ASP A 84 14.59 -3.61 -5.61
N LYS A 85 13.53 -2.80 -5.77
CA LYS A 85 13.57 -1.35 -5.48
C LYS A 85 13.73 -1.04 -4.00
N LEU A 86 13.28 -1.93 -3.11
CA LEU A 86 13.27 -1.68 -1.66
C LEU A 86 14.70 -1.60 -1.12
N TRP A 87 14.90 -0.75 -0.11
CA TRP A 87 16.21 -0.61 0.54
C TRP A 87 16.56 -1.85 1.38
N GLY A 88 17.86 -2.09 1.52
CA GLY A 88 18.42 -3.02 2.51
C GLY A 88 18.76 -4.41 2.00
N THR A 89 19.01 -5.31 2.93
CA THR A 89 19.32 -6.73 2.72
C THR A 89 18.10 -7.49 2.20
N TYR A 90 18.32 -8.72 1.75
CA TYR A 90 17.24 -9.60 1.29
C TYR A 90 16.13 -9.77 2.35
N ALA A 91 16.51 -10.03 3.62
CA ALA A 91 15.52 -10.19 4.70
C ALA A 91 14.71 -8.91 4.95
N GLU A 92 15.40 -7.75 4.96
CA GLU A 92 14.74 -6.45 5.11
C GLU A 92 13.82 -6.12 3.94
N LYS A 93 14.22 -6.44 2.72
CA LYS A 93 13.37 -6.29 1.52
C LYS A 93 12.10 -7.16 1.62
N CYS A 94 12.23 -8.40 2.12
CA CYS A 94 11.10 -9.28 2.33
C CYS A 94 10.09 -8.73 3.34
N ALA A 95 10.56 -8.24 4.48
CA ALA A 95 9.70 -7.59 5.49
C ALA A 95 9.04 -6.33 4.92
N GLN A 96 9.81 -5.49 4.25
CA GLN A 96 9.29 -4.26 3.65
C GLN A 96 8.30 -4.51 2.52
N LEU A 97 8.44 -5.60 1.76
CA LEU A 97 7.46 -5.95 0.73
C LEU A 97 6.08 -6.21 1.34
N ARG A 98 6.03 -6.93 2.49
CA ARG A 98 4.78 -7.11 3.25
C ARG A 98 4.22 -5.77 3.71
N THR A 99 5.08 -4.90 4.24
CA THR A 99 4.71 -3.55 4.72
C THR A 99 4.20 -2.65 3.59
N LEU A 100 4.84 -2.66 2.41
CA LEU A 100 4.43 -1.88 1.24
C LEU A 100 3.03 -2.29 0.78
N TYR A 101 2.77 -3.61 0.64
CA TYR A 101 1.45 -4.09 0.25
C TYR A 101 0.40 -3.88 1.34
N PHE A 102 0.77 -3.98 2.62
CA PHE A 102 -0.11 -3.56 3.71
C PHE A 102 -0.51 -2.09 3.53
N TYR A 103 0.45 -1.18 3.33
CA TYR A 103 0.16 0.23 3.09
C TYR A 103 -0.77 0.43 1.89
N MET A 104 -0.47 -0.20 0.77
CA MET A 104 -1.31 -0.12 -0.43
C MET A 104 -2.75 -0.55 -0.17
N TYR A 105 -2.96 -1.69 0.50
CA TYR A 105 -4.29 -2.25 0.71
C TYR A 105 -5.08 -1.53 1.81
N MET A 106 -4.40 -1.00 2.82
CA MET A 106 -5.04 -0.24 3.91
C MET A 106 -5.25 1.24 3.56
N HIS A 107 -4.57 1.79 2.55
CA HIS A 107 -4.82 3.12 2.00
C HIS A 107 -6.17 3.16 1.28
N PRO A 108 -6.92 4.28 1.27
CA PRO A 108 -8.11 4.44 0.41
C PRO A 108 -7.79 4.27 -1.08
N GLY A 109 -8.78 3.94 -1.89
CA GLY A 109 -8.67 3.77 -3.33
C GLY A 109 -8.63 2.32 -3.79
N LYS A 110 -9.09 2.06 -5.01
CA LYS A 110 -9.02 0.73 -5.63
C LYS A 110 -7.58 0.32 -5.86
N LYS A 111 -7.33 -0.98 -6.01
CA LYS A 111 -6.00 -1.56 -6.14
C LYS A 111 -5.80 -2.14 -7.53
N LEU A 112 -4.68 -1.80 -8.15
CA LEU A 112 -4.19 -2.48 -9.33
C LEU A 112 -2.81 -3.04 -9.03
N ASN A 113 -2.71 -4.36 -9.01
CA ASN A 113 -1.43 -5.06 -8.86
C ASN A 113 -1.18 -5.88 -10.13
N PHE A 114 -0.04 -5.64 -10.77
CA PHE A 114 0.30 -6.37 -11.98
C PHE A 114 0.66 -7.82 -11.66
N MET A 115 0.28 -8.74 -12.54
CA MET A 115 0.50 -10.18 -12.39
C MET A 115 1.98 -10.50 -12.14
N GLY A 116 2.24 -11.38 -11.18
CA GLY A 116 3.58 -11.81 -10.77
C GLY A 116 4.15 -11.02 -9.59
N ASN A 117 3.71 -9.78 -9.34
CA ASN A 117 4.17 -9.02 -8.18
C ASN A 117 3.89 -9.75 -6.85
N GLU A 118 2.79 -10.52 -6.78
CA GLU A 118 2.41 -11.35 -5.64
C GLU A 118 3.38 -12.51 -5.36
N LEU A 119 4.29 -12.80 -6.29
CA LEU A 119 5.34 -13.78 -6.11
C LEU A 119 6.62 -13.18 -5.48
N GLY A 120 6.71 -11.85 -5.39
CA GLY A 120 7.91 -11.16 -4.93
C GLY A 120 9.13 -11.42 -5.83
N HIS A 121 8.92 -11.48 -7.12
CA HIS A 121 9.96 -11.87 -8.11
C HIS A 121 11.07 -10.82 -8.23
N PHE A 122 12.29 -11.29 -8.53
CA PHE A 122 13.46 -10.45 -8.77
C PHE A 122 13.79 -10.24 -10.25
N ARG A 123 13.20 -11.02 -11.14
CA ARG A 123 13.33 -10.85 -12.58
C ARG A 123 12.23 -9.93 -13.08
N GLU A 124 12.58 -8.90 -13.82
CA GLU A 124 11.60 -8.03 -14.48
C GLU A 124 10.66 -8.83 -15.37
N TRP A 125 9.44 -8.34 -15.50
CA TRP A 125 8.44 -8.96 -16.38
C TRP A 125 8.88 -8.90 -17.84
N ASP A 126 8.62 -9.98 -18.56
CA ASP A 126 8.95 -10.15 -19.98
C ASP A 126 7.74 -10.85 -20.64
N GLU A 127 7.12 -10.19 -21.63
CA GLU A 127 5.97 -10.70 -22.34
C GLU A 127 6.23 -11.99 -23.12
N LYS A 128 7.51 -12.34 -23.33
CA LYS A 128 7.92 -13.57 -24.05
C LYS A 128 8.18 -14.76 -23.13
N ARG A 129 7.98 -14.57 -21.83
CA ARG A 129 8.32 -15.60 -20.84
C ARG A 129 7.16 -15.79 -19.86
N GLU A 130 7.03 -17.02 -19.40
CA GLU A 130 6.15 -17.37 -18.29
C GLU A 130 6.60 -16.70 -17.00
N LEU A 131 5.66 -16.44 -16.08
CA LEU A 131 5.95 -16.01 -14.72
C LEU A 131 6.79 -17.06 -13.99
N ASP A 132 7.60 -16.60 -13.04
CA ASP A 132 8.53 -17.45 -12.29
C ASP A 132 7.82 -18.27 -11.19
N TRP A 133 6.84 -19.12 -11.57
CA TRP A 133 6.08 -19.97 -10.65
C TRP A 133 6.97 -20.88 -9.78
N ASP A 134 8.16 -21.22 -10.27
CA ASP A 134 9.16 -21.99 -9.53
C ASP A 134 9.65 -21.30 -8.25
N LEU A 135 9.46 -19.98 -8.12
CA LEU A 135 9.76 -19.25 -6.90
C LEU A 135 8.97 -19.76 -5.70
N LEU A 136 7.78 -20.32 -5.90
CA LEU A 136 6.97 -20.88 -4.82
C LEU A 136 7.60 -22.12 -4.15
N LYS A 137 8.69 -22.66 -4.68
CA LYS A 137 9.52 -23.67 -4.02
C LYS A 137 10.38 -23.09 -2.88
N TYR A 138 10.54 -21.79 -2.82
CA TYR A 138 11.36 -21.11 -1.82
C TYR A 138 10.49 -20.51 -0.72
N PRO A 139 10.86 -20.71 0.57
CA PRO A 139 10.00 -20.37 1.71
C PRO A 139 9.46 -18.94 1.73
N PHE A 140 10.30 -17.96 1.38
CA PHE A 140 9.86 -16.56 1.35
C PHE A 140 8.76 -16.31 0.31
N HIS A 141 8.94 -16.78 -0.91
CA HIS A 141 8.01 -16.52 -2.01
C HIS A 141 6.66 -17.22 -1.78
N ASP A 142 6.70 -18.45 -1.26
CA ASP A 142 5.49 -19.19 -0.87
C ASP A 142 4.75 -18.50 0.27
N ALA A 143 5.47 -18.09 1.32
CA ALA A 143 4.89 -17.37 2.45
C ALA A 143 4.33 -16.00 2.03
N PHE A 144 5.06 -15.27 1.18
CA PHE A 144 4.60 -13.98 0.68
C PHE A 144 3.35 -14.09 -0.19
N GLN A 145 3.27 -15.07 -1.08
CA GLN A 145 2.08 -15.32 -1.90
C GLN A 145 0.85 -15.64 -1.02
N LYS A 146 1.02 -16.44 0.04
CA LYS A 146 -0.04 -16.71 1.02
C LYS A 146 -0.43 -15.47 1.81
N TYR A 147 0.54 -14.66 2.23
CA TYR A 147 0.30 -13.35 2.84
C TYR A 147 -0.53 -12.46 1.92
N PHE A 148 -0.14 -12.36 0.65
CA PHE A 148 -0.82 -11.53 -0.34
C PHE A 148 -2.28 -11.99 -0.56
N ALA A 149 -2.50 -13.31 -0.61
CA ALA A 149 -3.85 -13.88 -0.67
C ALA A 149 -4.68 -13.52 0.58
N ARG A 150 -4.09 -13.62 1.79
CA ARG A 150 -4.76 -13.21 3.05
C ARG A 150 -5.06 -11.72 3.06
N LEU A 151 -4.11 -10.88 2.65
CA LEU A 151 -4.29 -9.43 2.56
C LEU A 151 -5.43 -9.05 1.60
N SER A 152 -5.49 -9.71 0.45
CA SER A 152 -6.58 -9.54 -0.52
C SER A 152 -7.94 -9.96 0.04
N LEU A 153 -7.97 -11.05 0.81
CA LEU A 153 -9.19 -11.48 1.50
C LEU A 153 -9.64 -10.45 2.55
N VAL A 154 -8.73 -9.94 3.38
CA VAL A 154 -9.02 -8.87 4.35
C VAL A 154 -9.61 -7.66 3.62
N TYR A 155 -8.99 -7.21 2.53
CA TYR A 155 -9.54 -6.09 1.76
C TYR A 155 -10.95 -6.36 1.22
N ALA A 156 -11.24 -7.58 0.80
CA ALA A 156 -12.54 -7.95 0.24
C ALA A 156 -13.64 -8.18 1.30
N THR A 157 -13.26 -8.46 2.55
CA THR A 157 -14.22 -8.85 3.60
C THR A 157 -14.41 -7.79 4.68
N GLU A 158 -13.45 -6.88 4.89
CA GLU A 158 -13.55 -5.84 5.91
C GLU A 158 -14.23 -4.57 5.35
N PRO A 159 -15.49 -4.29 5.72
CA PRO A 159 -16.25 -3.16 5.16
C PRO A 159 -15.54 -1.82 5.29
N ALA A 160 -14.78 -1.60 6.36
CA ALA A 160 -14.04 -0.38 6.58
C ALA A 160 -13.00 -0.09 5.47
N LEU A 161 -12.60 -1.07 4.67
CA LEU A 161 -11.61 -0.90 3.61
C LEU A 161 -12.20 -0.51 2.24
N PHE A 162 -13.47 -0.85 1.98
CA PHE A 162 -14.10 -0.61 0.68
C PHE A 162 -15.40 0.19 0.73
N ASP A 163 -16.08 0.22 1.89
CA ASP A 163 -17.34 0.96 2.03
C ASP A 163 -17.04 2.41 2.40
N GLY A 164 -17.40 3.34 1.55
CA GLY A 164 -17.05 4.76 1.74
C GLY A 164 -15.61 5.13 1.41
N GLU A 165 -14.94 4.33 0.58
CA GLU A 165 -13.52 4.46 0.24
C GLU A 165 -13.13 5.85 -0.27
N TYR A 166 -14.05 6.54 -0.96
CA TYR A 166 -13.87 7.91 -1.47
C TYR A 166 -14.60 8.97 -0.63
N ASN A 167 -15.03 8.62 0.58
CA ASN A 167 -15.59 9.56 1.54
C ASN A 167 -14.50 9.98 2.55
N PRO A 168 -14.14 11.29 2.63
CA PRO A 168 -13.11 11.77 3.57
C PRO A 168 -13.41 11.46 5.04
N ASP A 169 -14.69 11.32 5.44
CA ASP A 169 -15.06 10.96 6.81
C ASP A 169 -14.69 9.51 7.18
N CYS A 170 -14.40 8.68 6.18
CA CYS A 170 -14.03 7.27 6.35
C CYS A 170 -12.51 7.04 6.54
N PHE A 171 -11.72 8.11 6.59
CA PHE A 171 -10.28 8.05 6.86
C PHE A 171 -9.89 9.08 7.94
N GLU A 172 -9.03 8.68 8.87
CA GLU A 172 -8.49 9.59 9.88
C GLU A 172 -7.06 9.19 10.27
N TRP A 173 -6.11 10.12 10.17
CA TRP A 173 -4.79 9.91 10.73
C TRP A 173 -4.84 9.90 12.26
N VAL A 174 -4.18 8.90 12.89
CA VAL A 174 -4.02 8.76 14.34
C VAL A 174 -2.59 9.12 14.75
N ALA A 175 -1.60 8.68 13.97
CA ALA A 175 -0.20 9.04 14.16
C ALA A 175 0.47 9.20 12.79
N SER A 176 0.74 10.42 12.39
CA SER A 176 1.33 10.76 11.09
C SER A 176 2.21 11.98 11.15
N GLU A 177 1.86 12.94 11.99
CA GLU A 177 2.57 14.20 12.07
C GLU A 177 3.95 14.02 12.70
N SER A 178 4.98 14.49 12.02
CA SER A 178 6.37 14.38 12.45
C SER A 178 6.81 12.95 12.80
N CYS A 179 6.45 11.96 11.97
CA CYS A 179 6.83 10.55 12.16
C CYS A 179 8.34 10.32 12.05
N THR A 180 9.11 10.99 12.89
CA THR A 180 10.56 10.78 13.02
C THR A 180 10.90 9.37 13.50
N GLU A 181 9.93 8.68 14.12
CA GLU A 181 10.07 7.30 14.59
C GLU A 181 9.65 6.26 13.53
N GLY A 182 9.16 6.70 12.36
CA GLY A 182 8.76 5.81 11.26
C GLY A 182 7.52 4.97 11.53
N VAL A 183 6.71 5.32 12.52
CA VAL A 183 5.44 4.65 12.82
C VAL A 183 4.28 5.50 12.33
N TYR A 184 3.42 4.89 11.54
CA TYR A 184 2.20 5.51 11.00
C TYR A 184 0.98 4.76 11.53
N ALA A 185 -0.06 5.49 11.89
CA ALA A 185 -1.32 4.88 12.27
C ALA A 185 -2.51 5.70 11.75
N TRP A 186 -3.51 5.01 11.23
CA TRP A 186 -4.74 5.62 10.73
C TRP A 186 -5.94 4.73 10.97
N LEU A 187 -7.12 5.35 10.98
CA LEU A 187 -8.39 4.66 11.02
C LEU A 187 -9.00 4.60 9.61
N ARG A 188 -9.50 3.42 9.26
CA ARG A 188 -10.46 3.22 8.18
C ARG A 188 -11.83 2.95 8.80
N LYS A 189 -12.86 3.60 8.28
CA LYS A 189 -14.21 3.56 8.84
C LYS A 189 -15.22 3.14 7.77
N GLY A 190 -16.13 2.23 8.11
CA GLY A 190 -17.21 1.80 7.20
C GLY A 190 -18.20 0.90 7.91
N ARG A 191 -19.49 1.01 7.58
CA ARG A 191 -20.62 0.17 8.05
C ARG A 191 -20.55 -0.31 9.50
N GLY A 192 -20.32 0.61 10.44
CA GLY A 192 -20.25 0.28 11.87
C GLY A 192 -18.95 -0.41 12.31
N GLN A 193 -17.95 -0.47 11.45
CA GLN A 193 -16.63 -1.00 11.73
C GLN A 193 -15.58 0.12 11.67
N ASN A 194 -14.62 0.06 12.58
CA ASN A 194 -13.39 0.85 12.50
C ASN A 194 -12.20 -0.12 12.47
N LEU A 195 -11.33 0.04 11.49
CA LEU A 195 -10.04 -0.65 11.44
C LEU A 195 -8.94 0.33 11.80
N LEU A 196 -8.18 0.01 12.84
CA LEU A 196 -6.95 0.71 13.16
C LEU A 196 -5.79 0.03 12.42
N CYS A 197 -5.21 0.75 11.47
CA CYS A 197 -4.04 0.32 10.72
C CYS A 197 -2.80 0.94 11.39
N ILE A 198 -1.80 0.10 11.71
CA ILE A 198 -0.54 0.53 12.31
C ILE A 198 0.59 -0.02 11.46
N MET A 199 1.54 0.83 11.07
CA MET A 199 2.66 0.48 10.22
C MET A 199 3.96 1.02 10.81
N ASN A 200 4.92 0.13 11.07
CA ASN A 200 6.30 0.46 11.38
C ASN A 200 7.15 0.31 10.10
N THR A 201 7.84 1.34 9.70
CA THR A 201 8.69 1.37 8.49
C THR A 201 10.18 1.36 8.80
N GLN A 202 10.55 1.19 10.07
CA GLN A 202 11.94 1.11 10.52
C GLN A 202 12.44 -0.34 10.63
N ASP A 203 13.74 -0.48 10.82
CA ASP A 203 14.46 -1.75 10.98
C ASP A 203 14.48 -2.26 12.43
N HIS A 204 13.78 -1.59 13.33
CA HIS A 204 13.73 -1.93 14.75
C HIS A 204 12.31 -1.93 15.30
N ALA A 205 12.09 -2.71 16.34
CA ALA A 205 10.79 -2.83 16.99
C ALA A 205 10.59 -1.73 18.04
N HIS A 206 9.41 -1.17 18.09
CA HIS A 206 8.94 -0.31 19.18
C HIS A 206 8.25 -1.15 20.26
N LYS A 207 8.88 -1.34 21.41
CA LYS A 207 8.31 -2.13 22.52
C LYS A 207 7.05 -1.51 23.12
N LYS A 208 6.93 -0.20 23.07
CA LYS A 208 5.77 0.58 23.53
C LYS A 208 5.67 1.83 22.65
N PHE A 209 4.61 1.91 21.87
CA PHE A 209 4.31 3.10 21.08
C PHE A 209 2.93 3.61 21.49
N PRO A 210 2.81 4.83 22.05
CA PRO A 210 1.52 5.36 22.48
C PRO A 210 0.69 5.79 21.28
N LEU A 211 -0.55 5.29 21.21
CA LEU A 211 -1.56 5.74 20.26
C LEU A 211 -2.74 6.31 21.04
N TYR A 212 -3.22 7.46 20.63
CA TYR A 212 -4.33 8.15 21.28
C TYR A 212 -5.56 8.13 20.38
N LEU A 213 -6.56 7.34 20.75
CA LEU A 213 -7.84 7.31 20.08
C LEU A 213 -8.82 8.24 20.80
N LYS A 214 -9.70 8.89 20.04
CA LYS A 214 -10.70 9.85 20.57
C LYS A 214 -11.89 9.17 21.24
N PHE A 215 -11.93 7.85 21.26
CA PHE A 215 -13.02 7.04 21.81
C PHE A 215 -12.49 5.81 22.54
N PRO A 216 -13.19 5.33 23.59
CA PRO A 216 -12.84 4.08 24.23
C PRO A 216 -13.17 2.91 23.28
N CYS A 217 -12.28 1.93 23.18
CA CYS A 217 -12.48 0.75 22.33
C CYS A 217 -11.82 -0.49 22.93
N SER A 218 -12.28 -1.65 22.48
CA SER A 218 -11.55 -2.91 22.50
C SER A 218 -11.08 -3.20 21.08
N ALA A 219 -9.94 -3.85 20.93
CA ALA A 219 -9.38 -4.20 19.64
C ALA A 219 -9.24 -5.71 19.49
N GLU A 220 -9.50 -6.19 18.28
CA GLU A 220 -9.23 -7.56 17.84
C GLU A 220 -8.21 -7.51 16.70
N LEU A 221 -7.23 -8.43 16.73
CA LEU A 221 -6.21 -8.52 15.69
C LEU A 221 -6.80 -9.17 14.44
N VAL A 222 -6.81 -8.46 13.33
CA VAL A 222 -7.29 -8.95 12.03
C VAL A 222 -6.15 -9.51 11.17
N LEU A 223 -5.01 -8.81 11.16
CA LEU A 223 -3.83 -9.18 10.38
C LEU A 223 -2.56 -8.65 11.07
N ASP A 224 -1.57 -9.54 11.24
CA ASP A 224 -0.20 -9.19 11.60
C ASP A 224 0.72 -9.52 10.42
N THR A 225 1.40 -8.52 9.87
CA THR A 225 2.33 -8.71 8.73
C THR A 225 3.64 -9.38 9.14
N GLU A 226 3.94 -9.43 10.45
CA GLU A 226 5.13 -10.07 11.03
C GLU A 226 4.83 -11.42 11.69
N ALA A 227 3.64 -12.00 11.46
CA ALA A 227 3.33 -13.35 11.91
C ALA A 227 4.28 -14.39 11.27
N ALA A 228 4.67 -15.40 12.04
CA ALA A 228 5.62 -16.44 11.61
C ALA A 228 5.17 -17.18 10.34
N GLU A 229 3.87 -17.33 10.13
CA GLU A 229 3.30 -17.97 8.93
C GLU A 229 3.64 -17.23 7.61
N TRP A 230 3.99 -15.93 7.70
CA TRP A 230 4.44 -15.12 6.57
C TRP A 230 5.97 -14.93 6.55
N GLY A 231 6.70 -15.64 7.41
CA GLY A 231 8.14 -15.48 7.58
C GLY A 231 8.53 -14.23 8.39
N GLY A 232 7.62 -13.73 9.20
CA GLY A 232 7.88 -12.66 10.17
C GLY A 232 8.48 -13.17 11.49
N ALA A 233 8.63 -12.25 12.45
CA ALA A 233 9.32 -12.50 13.72
C ALA A 233 8.40 -12.84 14.91
N HIS A 234 7.05 -12.84 14.71
CA HIS A 234 6.03 -13.07 15.76
C HIS A 234 5.40 -14.44 15.69
#